data_b9e0b00b878a4f946e793ab36ecff344
#
_entry.id   b9e0b00b878a4f946e793ab36ecff344
#
_cell.length_a   1.000
_cell.length_b   1.000
_cell.length_c   1.000
_cell.angle_alpha   90.00
_cell.angle_beta   90.00
_cell.angle_gamma   90.00
#
_symmetry.space_group_name_H-M   'P 1'
#
loop_
_entity.id
_entity.type
_entity.pdbx_description
1 polymer ?
#
loop_
_entity_poly.entity_id
_entity_poly.type
_entity_poly.pdbx_seq_one_letter_code
_entity_poly.pdbx_strand_id
1 'polypeptide(L)'
;MIETFGSRLKQLRSSKNLRQEQLGRLVGVNKTAIHYYENDMRQPPYETLIRLASIFNVTTDYLLGCEKKNVIDVSGLTTSEMNLVRSLVDSMTQKNMRLEGRRQLIGYSDD
;
A
#
# COMPACT_ATOMS: atom_id res chain seq x y z
N MET A 1 4.24 16.48 -10.73
CA MET A 1 3.29 15.56 -11.35
C MET A 1 2.67 14.66 -10.30
N ILE A 2 1.35 14.58 -10.29
CA ILE A 2 0.64 13.76 -9.32
C ILE A 2 0.57 12.33 -9.84
N GLU A 3 1.03 11.39 -9.02
CA GLU A 3 0.95 9.98 -9.35
C GLU A 3 -0.41 9.43 -8.97
N THR A 4 -1.11 8.82 -9.94
CA THR A 4 -2.43 8.25 -9.71
C THR A 4 -2.34 6.73 -9.58
N PHE A 5 -3.44 6.10 -9.16
CA PHE A 5 -3.55 4.65 -9.15
C PHE A 5 -3.24 4.08 -10.55
N GLY A 6 -3.86 4.65 -11.56
CA GLY A 6 -3.70 4.16 -12.94
C GLY A 6 -2.27 4.28 -13.44
N SER A 7 -1.61 5.41 -13.16
CA SER A 7 -0.22 5.60 -13.59
C SER A 7 0.71 4.63 -12.86
N ARG A 8 0.45 4.39 -11.60
CA ARG A 8 1.24 3.45 -10.78
C ARG A 8 1.06 2.02 -11.30
N LEU A 9 -0.17 1.64 -11.60
CA LEU A 9 -0.47 0.32 -12.18
C LEU A 9 0.26 0.14 -13.51
N LYS A 10 0.22 1.15 -14.37
CA LYS A 10 0.88 1.11 -15.67
C LYS A 10 2.39 0.97 -15.52
N GLN A 11 2.99 1.68 -14.57
CA GLN A 11 4.43 1.57 -14.31
C GLN A 11 4.81 0.15 -13.87
N LEU A 12 4.03 -0.42 -12.96
CA LEU A 12 4.26 -1.79 -12.49
C LEU A 12 4.16 -2.80 -13.63
N ARG A 13 3.11 -2.66 -14.45
CA ARG A 13 2.94 -3.53 -15.61
C ARG A 13 4.12 -3.44 -16.56
N SER A 14 4.53 -2.22 -16.89
CA SER A 14 5.65 -1.99 -17.81
C SER A 14 6.96 -2.52 -17.24
N SER A 15 7.15 -2.42 -15.93
CA SER A 15 8.38 -2.91 -15.30
C SER A 15 8.52 -4.43 -15.41
N LYS A 16 7.42 -5.15 -15.60
CA LYS A 16 7.42 -6.59 -15.82
C LYS A 16 7.26 -6.98 -17.29
N ASN A 17 7.31 -6.01 -18.17
CA ASN A 17 7.18 -6.21 -19.62
C ASN A 17 5.88 -6.93 -19.99
N LEU A 18 4.81 -6.63 -19.28
CA LEU A 18 3.49 -7.21 -19.55
C LEU A 18 2.67 -6.27 -20.43
N ARG A 19 1.91 -6.85 -21.35
CA ARG A 19 0.89 -6.13 -22.09
C ARG A 19 -0.40 -6.08 -21.26
N GLN A 20 -1.26 -5.13 -21.56
CA GLN A 20 -2.56 -5.03 -20.87
C GLN A 20 -3.35 -6.34 -20.93
N GLU A 21 -3.33 -7.00 -22.09
CA GLU A 21 -4.01 -8.27 -22.28
C GLU A 21 -3.45 -9.36 -21.38
N GLN A 22 -2.12 -9.41 -21.26
CA GLN A 22 -1.46 -10.41 -20.41
C GLN A 22 -1.79 -10.17 -18.93
N LEU A 23 -1.74 -8.93 -18.48
CA LEU A 23 -2.12 -8.61 -17.12
C LEU A 23 -3.58 -8.95 -16.85
N GLY A 24 -4.46 -8.65 -17.80
CA GLY A 24 -5.88 -9.00 -17.68
C GLY A 24 -6.09 -10.49 -17.44
N ARG A 25 -5.39 -11.33 -18.20
CA ARG A 25 -5.48 -12.78 -18.01
C ARG A 25 -5.03 -13.21 -16.61
N LEU A 26 -3.97 -12.59 -16.11
CA LEU A 26 -3.44 -12.95 -14.79
C LEU A 26 -4.41 -12.60 -13.66
N VAL A 27 -5.19 -11.54 -13.81
CA VAL A 27 -6.13 -11.10 -12.76
C VAL A 27 -7.60 -11.44 -13.08
N GLY A 28 -7.84 -12.09 -14.22
CA GLY A 28 -9.19 -12.54 -14.54
C GLY A 28 -10.12 -11.46 -15.09
N VAL A 29 -9.56 -10.44 -15.76
CA VAL A 29 -10.35 -9.40 -16.41
C VAL A 29 -9.88 -9.24 -17.86
N ASN A 30 -10.64 -8.54 -18.68
CA ASN A 30 -10.25 -8.31 -20.05
C ASN A 30 -9.31 -7.11 -20.19
N LYS A 31 -8.72 -6.98 -21.38
CA LYS A 31 -7.82 -5.89 -21.71
C LYS A 31 -8.46 -4.51 -21.52
N THR A 32 -9.73 -4.39 -21.86
CA THR A 32 -10.47 -3.14 -21.75
C THR A 32 -10.56 -2.67 -20.30
N ALA A 33 -10.77 -3.61 -19.37
CA ALA A 33 -10.81 -3.27 -17.95
C ALA A 33 -9.46 -2.74 -17.48
N ILE A 34 -8.36 -3.39 -17.87
CA ILE A 34 -7.02 -2.91 -17.53
C ILE A 34 -6.79 -1.49 -18.09
N HIS A 35 -7.18 -1.27 -19.33
CA HIS A 35 -7.06 0.05 -19.93
C HIS A 35 -7.79 1.12 -19.12
N TYR A 36 -9.02 0.83 -18.69
CA TYR A 36 -9.80 1.78 -17.88
C TYR A 36 -9.14 2.02 -16.51
N TYR A 37 -8.61 0.99 -15.88
CA TYR A 37 -7.92 1.13 -14.60
C TYR A 37 -6.68 2.01 -14.75
N GLU A 38 -5.89 1.79 -15.79
CA GLU A 38 -4.65 2.53 -16.01
C GLU A 38 -4.88 4.00 -16.36
N ASN A 39 -6.06 4.31 -16.88
CA ASN A 39 -6.40 5.69 -17.25
C ASN A 39 -7.33 6.33 -16.23
N ASP A 40 -7.51 5.73 -15.07
CA ASP A 40 -8.32 6.26 -13.97
C ASP A 40 -9.77 6.51 -14.37
N MET A 41 -10.26 5.75 -15.36
CA MET A 41 -11.63 5.83 -15.84
C MET A 41 -12.57 4.92 -15.08
N ARG A 42 -12.01 3.94 -14.37
CA ARG A 42 -12.76 2.97 -13.57
C ARG A 42 -11.89 2.47 -12.43
N GLN A 43 -12.50 2.21 -11.30
CA GLN A 43 -11.82 1.61 -10.16
C GLN A 43 -11.96 0.09 -10.21
N PRO A 44 -10.89 -0.67 -9.96
CA PRO A 44 -11.03 -2.12 -9.90
C PRO A 44 -11.85 -2.52 -8.67
N PRO A 45 -12.64 -3.60 -8.79
CA PRO A 45 -13.28 -4.18 -7.61
C PRO A 45 -12.24 -4.63 -6.60
N TYR A 46 -12.69 -4.79 -5.37
CA TYR A 46 -11.82 -5.16 -4.26
C TYR A 46 -10.97 -6.41 -4.55
N GLU A 47 -11.61 -7.46 -5.08
CA GLU A 47 -10.91 -8.71 -5.38
C GLU A 47 -9.84 -8.52 -6.45
N THR A 48 -10.14 -7.73 -7.48
CA THR A 48 -9.19 -7.44 -8.55
C THR A 48 -8.00 -6.66 -8.01
N LEU A 49 -8.25 -5.70 -7.13
CA LEU A 49 -7.19 -4.91 -6.48
C LEU A 49 -6.22 -5.82 -5.72
N ILE A 50 -6.75 -6.76 -4.95
CA ILE A 50 -5.93 -7.72 -4.20
C ILE A 50 -5.09 -8.58 -5.15
N ARG A 51 -5.67 -9.04 -6.25
CA ARG A 51 -4.94 -9.84 -7.24
C ARG A 51 -3.84 -9.05 -7.91
N LEU A 52 -4.10 -7.80 -8.24
CA LEU A 52 -3.07 -6.92 -8.82
C LEU A 52 -1.90 -6.74 -7.87
N ALA A 53 -2.19 -6.47 -6.61
CA ALA A 53 -1.16 -6.31 -5.58
C ALA A 53 -0.31 -7.59 -5.46
N SER A 54 -0.95 -8.74 -5.48
CA SER A 54 -0.27 -10.03 -5.39
C SER A 54 0.65 -10.28 -6.58
N ILE A 55 0.19 -9.98 -7.79
CA ILE A 55 0.98 -10.20 -9.01
C ILE A 55 2.24 -9.34 -9.01
N PHE A 56 2.13 -8.10 -8.57
CA PHE A 56 3.27 -7.19 -8.53
C PHE A 56 4.06 -7.25 -7.23
N ASN A 57 3.65 -8.11 -6.31
CA ASN A 57 4.29 -8.26 -5.00
C ASN A 57 4.43 -6.93 -4.27
N VAL A 58 3.36 -6.17 -4.28
CA VAL A 58 3.23 -4.91 -3.55
C VAL A 58 2.00 -4.97 -2.66
N THR A 59 1.89 -4.03 -1.75
CA THR A 59 0.69 -3.92 -0.91
C THR A 59 -0.43 -3.23 -1.66
N THR A 60 -1.67 -3.46 -1.25
CA THR A 60 -2.81 -2.70 -1.77
C THR A 60 -2.65 -1.21 -1.43
N ASP A 61 -2.08 -0.91 -0.26
CA ASP A 61 -1.80 0.47 0.13
C ASP A 61 -0.85 1.16 -0.84
N TYR A 62 0.18 0.46 -1.30
CA TYR A 62 1.09 1.01 -2.30
C TYR A 62 0.35 1.34 -3.59
N LEU A 63 -0.47 0.41 -4.07
CA LEU A 63 -1.26 0.63 -5.29
C LEU A 63 -2.18 1.84 -5.14
N LEU A 64 -2.78 2.01 -3.97
CA LEU A 64 -3.70 3.11 -3.70
C LEU A 64 -3.01 4.43 -3.35
N GLY A 65 -1.68 4.40 -3.22
CA GLY A 65 -0.94 5.60 -2.86
C GLY A 65 -1.01 5.95 -1.38
N CYS A 66 -1.37 5.00 -0.53
CA CYS A 66 -1.54 5.21 0.90
C CYS A 66 -0.38 4.67 1.72
N GLU A 67 0.66 4.14 1.09
CA GLU A 67 1.77 3.51 1.80
C GLU A 67 2.60 4.57 2.53
N LYS A 68 2.85 4.30 3.81
CA LYS A 68 3.66 5.20 4.63
C LYS A 68 5.14 5.00 4.30
N LYS A 69 5.92 6.06 4.46
CA LYS A 69 7.33 6.07 4.07
C LYS A 69 8.22 5.17 4.92
N ASN A 70 7.90 5.00 6.20
CA ASN A 70 8.76 4.29 7.13
C ASN A 70 8.24 2.86 7.34
N VAL A 71 8.61 1.99 6.43
CA VAL A 71 8.20 0.58 6.46
C VAL A 71 9.43 -0.30 6.71
N ILE A 72 9.28 -1.28 7.57
CA ILE A 72 10.33 -2.26 7.87
C ILE A 72 9.89 -3.62 7.35
N ASP A 73 10.79 -4.29 6.62
CA ASP A 73 10.52 -5.64 6.11
C ASP A 73 10.68 -6.64 7.26
N VAL A 74 9.59 -7.32 7.60
CA VAL A 74 9.58 -8.33 8.66
C VAL A 74 9.35 -9.74 8.11
N SER A 75 9.42 -9.92 6.80
CA SER A 75 9.13 -11.21 6.15
C SER A 75 10.08 -12.32 6.57
N GLY A 76 11.30 -11.99 7.02
CA GLY A 76 12.28 -12.95 7.48
C GLY A 76 12.18 -13.31 8.95
N LEU A 77 11.19 -12.79 9.67
CA LEU A 77 11.07 -13.02 11.11
C LEU A 77 10.10 -14.18 11.39
N THR A 78 10.38 -14.91 12.47
CA THR A 78 9.42 -15.90 12.97
C THR A 78 8.23 -15.18 13.60
N THR A 79 7.14 -15.94 13.84
CA THR A 79 5.96 -15.40 14.49
C THR A 79 6.28 -14.82 15.87
N SER A 80 7.12 -15.54 16.65
CA SER A 80 7.54 -15.05 17.96
C SER A 80 8.31 -13.75 17.86
N GLU A 81 9.24 -13.68 16.91
CA GLU A 81 10.03 -12.48 16.68
C GLU A 81 9.17 -11.29 16.24
N MET A 82 8.19 -11.54 15.35
CA MET A 82 7.26 -10.52 14.94
C MET A 82 6.45 -9.96 16.11
N ASN A 83 6.02 -10.83 17.02
CA ASN A 83 5.28 -10.42 18.20
C ASN A 83 6.12 -9.52 19.12
N LEU A 84 7.42 -9.85 19.27
CA LEU A 84 8.34 -9.01 20.03
C LEU A 84 8.50 -7.63 19.39
N VAL A 85 8.71 -7.58 18.08
CA VAL A 85 8.84 -6.31 17.36
C VAL A 85 7.58 -5.49 17.50
N ARG A 86 6.42 -6.11 17.34
CA ARG A 86 5.13 -5.43 17.48
C ARG A 86 4.93 -4.85 18.87
N SER A 87 5.27 -5.63 19.91
CA SER A 87 5.18 -5.16 21.29
C SER A 87 6.09 -3.96 21.54
N LEU A 88 7.30 -4.01 20.99
CA LEU A 88 8.24 -2.90 21.12
C LEU A 88 7.72 -1.63 20.45
N VAL A 89 7.22 -1.76 19.23
CA VAL A 89 6.65 -0.62 18.50
C VAL A 89 5.47 -0.03 19.25
N ASP A 90 4.57 -0.88 19.76
CA ASP A 90 3.41 -0.42 20.51
C ASP A 90 3.82 0.33 21.78
N SER A 91 4.81 -0.19 22.51
CA SER A 91 5.31 0.45 23.71
C SER A 91 5.90 1.82 23.44
N MET A 92 6.70 1.93 22.39
CA MET A 92 7.31 3.20 21.99
C MET A 92 6.26 4.19 21.50
N THR A 93 5.28 3.72 20.75
CA THR A 93 4.18 4.55 20.25
C THR A 93 3.36 5.11 21.41
N GLN A 94 3.02 4.28 22.39
CA GLN A 94 2.25 4.74 23.55
C GLN A 94 3.02 5.78 24.36
N LYS A 95 4.32 5.59 24.52
CA LYS A 95 5.17 6.57 25.19
C LYS A 95 5.11 7.92 24.48
N ASN A 96 5.25 7.93 23.17
CA ASN A 96 5.24 9.15 22.39
C ASN A 96 3.86 9.82 22.41
N MET A 97 2.80 9.06 22.38
CA MET A 97 1.44 9.59 22.50
C MET A 97 1.22 10.27 23.84
N ARG A 98 1.75 9.72 24.93
CA ARG A 98 1.67 10.35 26.24
C ARG A 98 2.41 11.68 26.29
N LEU A 99 3.58 11.75 25.68
CA LEU A 99 4.32 13.00 25.59
C LEU A 99 3.57 14.04 24.76
N GLU A 100 2.96 13.62 23.68
CA GLU A 100 2.12 14.47 22.84
C GLU A 100 0.93 15.01 23.62
N GLY A 101 0.25 14.15 24.38
CA GLY A 101 -0.85 14.55 25.24
C GLY A 101 -0.44 15.58 26.28
N ARG A 102 0.74 15.47 26.86
CA ARG A 102 1.28 16.48 27.80
C ARG A 102 1.47 17.82 27.13
N ARG A 103 1.98 17.83 25.91
CA ARG A 103 2.15 19.06 25.16
C ARG A 103 0.81 19.75 24.92
N GLN A 104 -0.22 18.99 24.59
CA GLN A 104 -1.56 19.53 24.40
C GLN A 104 -2.13 20.13 25.69
N LEU A 105 -1.88 19.47 26.81
CA LEU A 105 -2.36 19.95 28.11
C LEU A 105 -1.73 21.28 28.53
N ILE A 106 -0.54 21.60 28.07
CA ILE A 106 0.11 22.87 28.39
C ILE A 106 -0.04 23.90 27.28
N GLY A 107 -1.10 23.76 26.49
CA GLY A 107 -1.46 24.78 25.50
C GLY A 107 -0.87 24.60 24.12
N TYR A 108 -0.21 23.50 23.88
CA TYR A 108 0.28 23.22 22.54
C TYR A 108 -0.86 22.78 21.63
N SER A 109 -0.98 23.42 20.48
CA SER A 109 -1.98 23.08 19.48
C SER A 109 -1.35 22.30 18.36
N ASP A 110 -1.99 21.22 17.97
CA ASP A 110 -1.49 20.30 16.96
C ASP A 110 -2.28 20.37 15.66
N ASP A 111 -2.84 21.50 15.36
CA ASP A 111 -3.68 21.69 14.16
C ASP A 111 -2.94 21.60 12.82
#